data_5b4079d5504a472cc675da476096b52b
#
_entry.id   5b4079d5504a472cc675da476096b52b
#
_cell.length_a   1.000
_cell.length_b   1.000
_cell.length_c   1.000
_cell.angle_alpha   90.00
_cell.angle_beta   90.00
_cell.angle_gamma   90.00
#
_symmetry.space_group_name_H-M   'P 1'
#
loop_
_entity.id
_entity.type
_entity.pdbx_description
1 polymer ?
#
loop_
_entity_poly.entity_id
_entity_poly.type
_entity_poly.pdbx_seq_one_letter_code
_entity_poly.pdbx_strand_id
1 'polypeptide(L)'
;MAALVPRLAHSAALILLALPAQGQTPCTGLPDALAALAARYDEAPRVSGLTSTGALMIVTASEAGGFSVLLVSPDGVACMVAAGEGFALTEAPKPGVDG
;
A
#
# COMPACT_ATOMS: atom_id res chain seq x y z
N MET A 1 -19.53 6.68 41.97
CA MET A 1 -19.62 7.86 41.16
C MET A 1 -18.31 8.32 40.65
N ALA A 2 -17.31 8.45 41.46
CA ALA A 2 -16.01 8.89 41.01
C ALA A 2 -15.39 7.95 39.97
N ALA A 3 -15.75 6.70 39.98
CA ALA A 3 -15.17 5.71 39.08
C ALA A 3 -15.62 5.87 37.63
N LEU A 4 -16.73 6.54 37.37
CA LEU A 4 -17.23 6.69 36.01
C LEU A 4 -16.44 7.70 35.20
N VAL A 5 -15.96 8.75 35.85
CA VAL A 5 -15.25 9.81 35.14
C VAL A 5 -13.93 9.32 34.54
N PRO A 6 -13.09 8.57 35.25
CA PRO A 6 -11.88 8.03 34.63
C PRO A 6 -12.13 7.12 33.43
N ARG A 7 -13.22 6.36 33.46
CA ARG A 7 -13.54 5.49 32.34
C ARG A 7 -13.88 6.27 31.09
N LEU A 8 -14.64 7.34 31.23
CA LEU A 8 -14.99 8.17 30.09
C LEU A 8 -13.75 8.85 29.52
N ALA A 9 -12.85 9.30 30.37
CA ALA A 9 -11.62 9.93 29.91
C ALA A 9 -10.76 8.94 29.11
N HIS A 10 -10.67 7.69 29.54
CA HIS A 10 -9.89 6.68 28.81
C HIS A 10 -10.49 6.41 27.44
N SER A 11 -11.79 6.32 27.31
CA SER A 11 -12.42 6.07 26.03
C SER A 11 -12.16 7.21 25.06
N ALA A 12 -12.25 8.44 25.52
CA ALA A 12 -11.98 9.59 24.66
C ALA A 12 -10.53 9.60 24.19
N ALA A 13 -9.59 9.27 25.05
CA ALA A 13 -8.18 9.23 24.68
C ALA A 13 -7.91 8.18 23.61
N LEU A 14 -8.54 7.01 23.69
CA LEU A 14 -8.35 5.97 22.69
C LEU A 14 -8.86 6.41 21.32
N ILE A 15 -10.00 7.10 21.27
CA ILE A 15 -10.55 7.57 20.02
C ILE A 15 -9.60 8.58 19.37
N LEU A 16 -9.06 9.51 20.15
CA LEU A 16 -8.16 10.51 19.63
C LEU A 16 -6.87 9.89 19.09
N LEU A 17 -6.36 8.83 19.72
CA LEU A 17 -5.14 8.18 19.27
C LEU A 17 -5.33 7.44 17.95
N ALA A 18 -6.53 7.00 17.61
CA ALA A 18 -6.79 6.30 16.38
C ALA A 18 -6.83 7.22 15.16
N LEU A 19 -7.16 8.51 15.35
CA LEU A 19 -7.35 9.41 14.21
C LEU A 19 -6.07 9.83 13.48
N PRO A 20 -4.95 10.14 14.14
CA PRO A 20 -3.79 10.67 13.44
C PRO A 20 -3.09 9.67 12.52
N ALA A 21 -3.34 8.38 12.67
CA ALA A 21 -2.67 7.38 11.86
C ALA A 21 -3.20 7.31 10.44
N GLN A 22 -4.33 7.97 10.17
CA GLN A 22 -4.94 7.87 8.87
C GLN A 22 -4.39 8.93 7.93
N GLY A 23 -4.19 8.60 6.68
CA GLY A 23 -3.82 9.54 5.65
C GLY A 23 -2.34 9.74 5.40
N GLN A 24 -1.46 9.11 6.18
CA GLN A 24 -0.05 9.22 5.91
C GLN A 24 0.38 8.16 4.91
N THR A 25 1.09 8.59 3.84
CA THR A 25 1.60 7.66 2.85
C THR A 25 2.99 7.24 3.25
N PRO A 26 3.24 5.95 3.50
CA PRO A 26 4.56 5.51 3.87
C PRO A 26 5.51 5.56 2.67
N CYS A 27 6.67 6.15 2.87
CA CYS A 27 7.69 6.25 1.84
C CYS A 27 9.04 5.83 2.40
N THR A 28 9.83 5.15 1.59
CA THR A 28 11.20 4.76 1.96
C THR A 28 11.96 4.46 0.66
N GLY A 29 13.24 4.21 0.75
CA GLY A 29 14.00 3.81 -0.44
C GLY A 29 13.44 2.53 -1.04
N LEU A 30 13.50 2.42 -2.37
CA LEU A 30 12.90 1.27 -3.06
C LEU A 30 13.43 -0.08 -2.57
N PRO A 31 14.73 -0.29 -2.38
CA PRO A 31 15.20 -1.59 -1.91
C PRO A 31 14.61 -1.97 -0.55
N ASP A 32 14.48 -1.00 0.36
CA ASP A 32 13.94 -1.27 1.67
C ASP A 32 12.43 -1.54 1.59
N ALA A 33 11.71 -0.84 0.71
CA ALA A 33 10.29 -1.06 0.52
C ALA A 33 10.04 -2.48 0.00
N LEU A 34 10.80 -2.91 -1.00
CA LEU A 34 10.63 -4.25 -1.56
C LEU A 34 11.00 -5.33 -0.55
N ALA A 35 12.06 -5.12 0.23
CA ALA A 35 12.45 -6.07 1.25
C ALA A 35 11.39 -6.21 2.35
N ALA A 36 10.79 -5.10 2.76
CA ALA A 36 9.75 -5.12 3.79
C ALA A 36 8.49 -5.84 3.29
N LEU A 37 8.08 -5.59 2.04
CA LEU A 37 6.90 -6.25 1.49
C LEU A 37 7.14 -7.75 1.32
N ALA A 38 8.33 -8.14 0.93
CA ALA A 38 8.67 -9.56 0.82
C ALA A 38 8.67 -10.23 2.20
N ALA A 39 9.26 -9.59 3.19
CA ALA A 39 9.39 -10.20 4.51
C ALA A 39 8.07 -10.28 5.26
N ARG A 40 7.20 -9.27 5.11
CA ARG A 40 5.97 -9.20 5.90
C ARG A 40 4.77 -9.81 5.21
N TYR A 41 4.71 -9.71 3.88
CA TYR A 41 3.51 -10.09 3.14
C TYR A 41 3.80 -11.08 2.02
N ASP A 42 5.06 -11.50 1.88
CA ASP A 42 5.44 -12.46 0.83
C ASP A 42 5.14 -11.89 -0.55
N GLU A 43 5.22 -10.58 -0.71
CA GLU A 43 4.95 -9.92 -1.98
C GLU A 43 6.23 -9.66 -2.76
N ALA A 44 6.15 -9.85 -4.06
CA ALA A 44 7.25 -9.57 -5.00
C ALA A 44 6.71 -8.74 -6.16
N PRO A 45 7.57 -7.98 -6.85
CA PRO A 45 7.10 -7.19 -8.00
C PRO A 45 6.47 -8.07 -9.07
N ARG A 46 5.32 -7.67 -9.55
CA ARG A 46 4.59 -8.42 -10.57
C ARG A 46 4.33 -7.60 -11.82
N VAL A 47 4.12 -6.30 -11.69
CA VAL A 47 3.80 -5.41 -12.79
C VAL A 47 4.51 -4.09 -12.55
N SER A 48 4.98 -3.45 -13.61
CA SER A 48 5.55 -2.11 -13.49
C SER A 48 5.20 -1.29 -14.70
N GLY A 49 5.23 0.02 -14.57
CA GLY A 49 5.00 0.94 -15.65
C GLY A 49 5.53 2.32 -15.30
N LEU A 50 5.90 3.09 -16.34
CA LEU A 50 6.39 4.44 -16.14
C LEU A 50 5.23 5.40 -16.33
N THR A 51 5.03 6.29 -15.36
CA THR A 51 3.93 7.25 -15.44
C THR A 51 4.33 8.44 -16.31
N SER A 52 3.36 9.21 -16.75
CA SER A 52 3.62 10.39 -17.57
C SER A 52 4.40 11.46 -16.83
N THR A 53 4.43 11.42 -15.51
CA THR A 53 5.18 12.38 -14.70
C THR A 53 6.59 11.89 -14.39
N GLY A 54 7.01 10.75 -14.92
CA GLY A 54 8.36 10.23 -14.70
C GLY A 54 8.52 9.36 -13.48
N ALA A 55 7.47 9.03 -12.77
CA ALA A 55 7.54 8.11 -11.66
C ALA A 55 7.37 6.67 -12.16
N LEU A 56 8.02 5.72 -11.50
CA LEU A 56 7.85 4.32 -11.81
C LEU A 56 6.75 3.76 -10.91
N MET A 57 5.73 3.13 -11.50
CA MET A 57 4.71 2.44 -10.73
C MET A 57 5.10 0.98 -10.64
N ILE A 58 5.08 0.40 -9.44
CA ILE A 58 5.35 -1.01 -9.24
C ILE A 58 4.18 -1.60 -8.46
N VAL A 59 3.65 -2.72 -8.93
CA VAL A 59 2.66 -3.47 -8.17
C VAL A 59 3.35 -4.74 -7.67
N THR A 60 3.38 -4.91 -6.36
CA THR A 60 3.88 -6.14 -5.74
C THR A 60 2.69 -6.99 -5.34
N ALA A 61 2.84 -8.30 -5.39
CA ALA A 61 1.76 -9.20 -5.00
C ALA A 61 2.30 -10.53 -4.49
N SER A 62 1.51 -11.16 -3.62
CA SER A 62 1.78 -12.50 -3.13
C SER A 62 0.93 -13.50 -3.91
N GLU A 63 1.27 -14.78 -3.81
CA GLU A 63 0.46 -15.81 -4.44
C GLU A 63 -0.91 -15.91 -3.79
N ALA A 64 -1.03 -15.52 -2.55
CA ALA A 64 -2.32 -15.52 -1.87
C ALA A 64 -3.23 -14.38 -2.32
N GLY A 65 -2.72 -13.40 -3.07
CA GLY A 65 -3.53 -12.34 -3.64
C GLY A 65 -3.38 -10.98 -2.97
N GLY A 66 -2.62 -10.88 -1.90
CA GLY A 66 -2.35 -9.56 -1.32
C GLY A 66 -1.47 -8.74 -2.25
N PHE A 67 -1.72 -7.44 -2.37
CA PHE A 67 -0.92 -6.61 -3.26
C PHE A 67 -0.72 -5.21 -2.71
N SER A 68 0.31 -4.55 -3.21
CA SER A 68 0.62 -3.16 -2.87
C SER A 68 1.01 -2.43 -4.15
N VAL A 69 0.68 -1.14 -4.22
CA VAL A 69 1.06 -0.30 -5.35
C VAL A 69 2.02 0.75 -4.84
N LEU A 70 3.20 0.81 -5.46
CA LEU A 70 4.23 1.77 -5.12
C LEU A 70 4.41 2.76 -6.26
N LEU A 71 4.61 4.04 -5.93
CA LEU A 71 5.11 5.01 -6.88
C LEU A 71 6.52 5.37 -6.46
N VAL A 72 7.46 5.28 -7.40
CA VAL A 72 8.88 5.47 -7.13
C VAL A 72 9.35 6.68 -7.89
N SER A 73 9.90 7.65 -7.17
CA SER A 73 10.43 8.87 -7.79
C SER A 73 11.76 8.59 -8.47
N PRO A 74 12.23 9.49 -9.36
CA PRO A 74 13.51 9.26 -10.03
C PRO A 74 14.70 9.11 -9.10
N ASP A 75 14.63 9.67 -7.88
CA ASP A 75 15.70 9.50 -6.91
C ASP A 75 15.56 8.23 -6.08
N GLY A 76 14.61 7.36 -6.41
CA GLY A 76 14.54 6.05 -5.78
C GLY A 76 13.71 5.96 -4.51
N VAL A 77 12.91 6.97 -4.22
CA VAL A 77 12.02 6.92 -3.06
C VAL A 77 10.68 6.31 -3.48
N ALA A 78 10.30 5.24 -2.81
CA ALA A 78 9.06 4.52 -3.08
C ALA A 78 8.02 4.86 -2.04
N CYS A 79 6.83 5.26 -2.48
CA CYS A 79 5.71 5.54 -1.59
C CYS A 79 4.57 4.57 -1.90
N MET A 80 3.99 3.97 -0.86
CA MET A 80 2.86 3.07 -1.05
C MET A 80 1.59 3.89 -1.18
N VAL A 81 0.92 3.78 -2.32
CA VAL A 81 -0.27 4.58 -2.59
C VAL A 81 -1.56 3.75 -2.54
N ALA A 82 -1.46 2.44 -2.54
CA ALA A 82 -2.63 1.57 -2.44
C ALA A 82 -2.20 0.18 -2.00
N ALA A 83 -3.10 -0.57 -1.41
CA ALA A 83 -2.88 -1.96 -1.03
C ALA A 83 -4.24 -2.65 -0.98
N GLY A 84 -4.25 -3.94 -1.18
CA GLY A 84 -5.51 -4.68 -1.17
C GLY A 84 -5.31 -6.18 -1.30
N GLU A 85 -6.38 -6.87 -1.69
CA GLU A 85 -6.41 -8.31 -1.83
C GLU A 85 -7.01 -8.65 -3.18
N GLY A 86 -6.88 -9.88 -3.59
CA GLY A 86 -7.49 -10.33 -4.82
C GLY A 86 -6.73 -9.94 -6.07
N PHE A 87 -5.41 -9.80 -5.97
CA PHE A 87 -4.60 -9.48 -7.15
C PHE A 87 -4.77 -10.54 -8.20
N ALA A 88 -4.98 -10.12 -9.44
CA ALA A 88 -5.03 -11.03 -10.58
C ALA A 88 -4.60 -10.29 -11.82
N LEU A 89 -3.87 -10.98 -12.70
CA LEU A 89 -3.52 -10.41 -13.99
C LEU A 89 -4.68 -10.67 -14.95
N THR A 90 -5.12 -9.61 -15.62
CA THR A 90 -6.19 -9.72 -16.59
C THR A 90 -5.59 -9.94 -17.95
N GLU A 91 -6.10 -10.96 -18.66
CA GLU A 91 -5.58 -11.26 -19.98
C GLU A 91 -6.01 -10.17 -20.96
N ALA A 92 -5.07 -9.69 -21.75
CA ALA A 92 -5.38 -8.67 -22.73
C ALA A 92 -6.26 -9.22 -23.85
N PRO A 93 -7.14 -8.41 -24.46
CA PRO A 93 -7.91 -8.88 -25.61
C PRO A 93 -7.01 -9.25 -26.75
N LYS A 94 -7.42 -10.28 -27.52
CA LYS A 94 -6.63 -10.71 -28.66
C LYS A 94 -6.74 -9.68 -29.78
N PRO A 95 -5.67 -9.50 -30.57
CA PRO A 95 -5.72 -8.61 -31.71
C PRO A 95 -6.84 -9.04 -32.67
N GLY A 96 -7.60 -8.08 -33.19
CA GLY A 96 -8.69 -8.37 -34.10
C GLY A 96 -10.03 -8.62 -33.45
N VAL A 97 -10.06 -8.80 -32.16
CA VAL A 97 -11.29 -8.89 -31.42
C VAL A 97 -11.67 -7.49 -31.14
N ASP A 98 -12.92 -7.11 -31.47
CA ASP A 98 -13.25 -5.84 -31.29
C ASP A 98 -13.14 -5.38 -30.00
N GLY A 99 -12.39 -4.57 -29.90
CA GLY A 99 -12.06 -4.14 -28.60
C GLY A 99 -12.69 -2.96 -28.30
#